data_84e2a829202f997d8a6f8ca22460d2e0
#
_entry.id   84e2a829202f997d8a6f8ca22460d2e0
#
_cell.length_a   1.000
_cell.length_b   1.000
_cell.length_c   1.000
_cell.angle_alpha   90.00
_cell.angle_beta   90.00
_cell.angle_gamma   90.00
#
_symmetry.space_group_name_H-M   'P 1'
#
loop_
_entity.id
_entity.type
_entity.pdbx_description
1 polymer ?
#
loop_
_entity_poly.entity_id
_entity_poly.type
_entity_poly.pdbx_seq_one_letter_code
_entity_poly.pdbx_strand_id
1 'polypeptide(L)'
;MEYLVKTNSIGGLTEEQFFNFCQENDMLKLERNANGEIIIMSPTGNVTSWHNSQISGALCEWNKSQMNRGIILDSNGGVTLPNNAVRSPDASYISPEQWNKLSADDRKRFAHVCPDFIIELLSESDHLTTLQTKMEEYMQNGCRLAWLINPKNRETIIYRQNGTKAAISFDSPLSGEGVLSGFTILFSEIFTELD
;
A
#
# COMPACT_ATOMS: atom_id res chain seq x y z
N MET A 1 2.38 -13.67 8.48
CA MET A 1 1.18 -14.56 8.66
C MET A 1 -0.03 -13.68 8.91
N GLU A 2 -1.14 -13.94 8.20
CA GLU A 2 -2.38 -13.18 8.35
C GLU A 2 -3.45 -14.06 8.99
N TYR A 3 -4.25 -13.47 9.87
CA TYR A 3 -5.41 -14.14 10.48
C TYR A 3 -6.69 -13.45 10.01
N LEU A 4 -7.63 -14.21 9.46
CA LEU A 4 -8.92 -13.71 9.01
C LEU A 4 -9.98 -13.91 10.11
N VAL A 5 -10.60 -12.82 10.56
CA VAL A 5 -11.68 -12.85 11.53
C VAL A 5 -12.99 -12.48 10.85
N LYS A 6 -13.92 -13.43 10.82
CA LYS A 6 -15.27 -13.25 10.26
C LYS A 6 -16.18 -12.57 11.26
N THR A 7 -16.82 -11.49 10.85
CA THR A 7 -17.70 -10.67 11.68
C THR A 7 -19.18 -10.79 11.31
N ASN A 8 -19.51 -11.59 10.31
CA ASN A 8 -20.88 -11.72 9.78
C ASN A 8 -21.90 -12.16 10.83
N SER A 9 -21.50 -13.02 11.79
CA SER A 9 -22.39 -13.50 12.88
C SER A 9 -22.85 -12.41 13.83
N ILE A 10 -22.16 -11.28 13.87
CA ILE A 10 -22.49 -10.10 14.69
C ILE A 10 -22.94 -8.90 13.84
N GLY A 11 -23.26 -9.13 12.56
CA GLY A 11 -23.71 -8.08 11.64
C GLY A 11 -22.60 -7.25 10.99
N GLY A 12 -21.33 -7.64 11.16
CA GLY A 12 -20.17 -6.88 10.67
C GLY A 12 -19.86 -5.67 11.56
N LEU A 13 -18.88 -4.87 11.15
CA LEU A 13 -18.56 -3.58 11.77
C LEU A 13 -18.83 -2.45 10.77
N THR A 14 -19.50 -1.40 11.21
CA THR A 14 -19.56 -0.14 10.46
C THR A 14 -18.17 0.46 10.33
N GLU A 15 -17.99 1.46 9.48
CA GLU A 15 -16.71 2.17 9.33
C GLU A 15 -16.25 2.79 10.65
N GLU A 16 -17.16 3.44 11.37
CA GLU A 16 -16.88 4.05 12.66
C GLU A 16 -16.49 3.00 13.70
N GLN A 17 -17.22 1.88 13.76
CA GLN A 17 -16.90 0.77 14.66
C GLN A 17 -15.54 0.15 14.34
N PHE A 18 -15.22 -0.03 13.05
CA PHE A 18 -13.92 -0.56 12.65
C PHE A 18 -12.79 0.43 12.98
N PHE A 19 -12.97 1.73 12.70
CA PHE A 19 -12.00 2.75 13.09
C PHE A 19 -11.73 2.75 14.60
N ASN A 20 -12.79 2.76 15.43
CA ASN A 20 -12.66 2.73 16.87
C ASN A 20 -12.01 1.42 17.36
N PHE A 21 -12.38 0.29 16.75
CA PHE A 21 -11.75 -1.00 17.03
C PHE A 21 -10.24 -0.99 16.77
N CYS A 22 -9.78 -0.34 15.68
CA CYS A 22 -8.36 -0.16 15.41
C CYS A 22 -7.68 0.75 16.46
N GLN A 23 -8.35 1.81 16.91
CA GLN A 23 -7.80 2.72 17.93
C GLN A 23 -7.70 2.06 19.32
N GLU A 24 -8.65 1.21 19.67
CA GLU A 24 -8.64 0.43 20.93
C GLU A 24 -7.61 -0.71 20.92
N ASN A 25 -7.21 -1.17 19.72
CA ASN A 25 -6.24 -2.25 19.51
C ASN A 25 -5.00 -1.75 18.77
N ASP A 26 -4.43 -0.63 19.21
CA ASP A 26 -3.31 0.09 18.57
C ASP A 26 -2.01 -0.71 18.43
N MET A 27 -1.89 -1.82 19.17
CA MET A 27 -0.81 -2.79 19.06
C MET A 27 -0.95 -3.74 17.86
N LEU A 28 -2.10 -3.75 17.18
CA LEU A 28 -2.39 -4.65 16.06
C LEU A 28 -2.38 -3.89 14.74
N LYS A 29 -1.75 -4.47 13.72
CA LYS A 29 -1.93 -4.01 12.34
C LYS A 29 -3.16 -4.70 11.77
N LEU A 30 -4.20 -3.91 11.46
CA LEU A 30 -5.52 -4.38 11.07
C LEU A 30 -5.90 -3.82 9.70
N GLU A 31 -6.44 -4.68 8.85
CA GLU A 31 -7.15 -4.33 7.62
C GLU A 31 -8.57 -4.89 7.66
N ARG A 32 -9.43 -4.43 6.76
CA ARG A 32 -10.77 -4.99 6.53
C ARG A 32 -10.95 -5.23 5.04
N ASN A 33 -11.32 -6.44 4.63
CA ASN A 33 -11.61 -6.70 3.23
C ASN A 33 -13.02 -6.20 2.83
N ALA A 34 -13.33 -6.25 1.52
CA ALA A 34 -14.62 -5.81 0.99
C ALA A 34 -15.83 -6.59 1.53
N ASN A 35 -15.62 -7.79 2.08
CA ASN A 35 -16.67 -8.59 2.73
C ASN A 35 -16.90 -8.20 4.21
N GLY A 36 -16.17 -7.22 4.73
CA GLY A 36 -16.24 -6.80 6.14
C GLY A 36 -15.45 -7.68 7.11
N GLU A 37 -14.68 -8.66 6.61
CA GLU A 37 -13.83 -9.52 7.44
C GLU A 37 -12.56 -8.77 7.86
N ILE A 38 -12.15 -8.92 9.12
CA ILE A 38 -10.95 -8.27 9.67
C ILE A 38 -9.73 -9.16 9.38
N ILE A 39 -8.68 -8.54 8.88
CA ILE A 39 -7.38 -9.16 8.65
C ILE A 39 -6.43 -8.65 9.72
N ILE A 40 -5.88 -9.55 10.52
CA ILE A 40 -4.88 -9.24 11.54
C ILE A 40 -3.51 -9.67 10.98
N MET A 41 -2.58 -8.74 10.91
CA MET A 41 -1.24 -8.98 10.37
C MET A 41 -0.21 -9.07 11.50
N SER A 42 0.73 -10.00 11.37
CA SER A 42 1.90 -10.09 12.24
C SER A 42 2.90 -8.99 11.92
N PRO A 43 3.69 -8.53 12.90
CA PRO A 43 4.84 -7.68 12.63
C PRO A 43 5.77 -8.32 11.60
N THR A 44 6.34 -7.51 10.74
CA THR A 44 7.33 -7.95 9.75
C THR A 44 8.74 -8.04 10.37
N GLY A 45 9.62 -8.82 9.74
CA GLY A 45 11.04 -8.91 10.16
C GLY A 45 11.81 -7.61 9.92
N ASN A 46 12.94 -7.45 10.61
CA ASN A 46 13.75 -6.23 10.56
C ASN A 46 14.25 -5.90 9.15
N VAL A 47 14.63 -6.88 8.35
CA VAL A 47 15.10 -6.70 6.96
C VAL A 47 13.98 -6.11 6.11
N THR A 48 12.78 -6.70 6.13
CA THR A 48 11.62 -6.19 5.40
C THR A 48 11.23 -4.78 5.88
N SER A 49 11.30 -4.53 7.21
CA SER A 49 11.03 -3.21 7.78
C SER A 49 12.04 -2.17 7.30
N TRP A 50 13.32 -2.55 7.21
CA TRP A 50 14.37 -1.68 6.68
C TRP A 50 14.13 -1.36 5.20
N HIS A 51 13.83 -2.35 4.36
CA HIS A 51 13.49 -2.13 2.96
C HIS A 51 12.29 -1.18 2.81
N ASN A 52 11.22 -1.38 3.59
CA ASN A 52 10.07 -0.47 3.59
C ASN A 52 10.47 0.97 3.94
N SER A 53 11.38 1.15 4.89
CA SER A 53 11.86 2.49 5.26
C SER A 53 12.65 3.17 4.14
N GLN A 54 13.51 2.42 3.42
CA GLN A 54 14.28 2.93 2.28
C GLN A 54 13.35 3.33 1.12
N ILE A 55 12.36 2.49 0.79
CA ILE A 55 11.39 2.73 -0.27
C ILE A 55 10.53 3.96 0.05
N SER A 56 9.99 4.03 1.26
CA SER A 56 9.20 5.17 1.72
C SER A 56 10.02 6.46 1.77
N GLY A 57 11.30 6.34 2.17
CA GLY A 57 12.26 7.45 2.17
C GLY A 57 12.47 8.02 0.77
N ALA A 58 12.70 7.16 -0.22
CA ALA A 58 12.88 7.56 -1.62
C ALA A 58 11.63 8.28 -2.17
N LEU A 59 10.43 7.76 -1.89
CA LEU A 59 9.17 8.43 -2.25
C LEU A 59 9.03 9.79 -1.58
N CYS A 60 9.33 9.90 -0.30
CA CYS A 60 9.26 11.16 0.45
C CYS A 60 10.25 12.19 -0.11
N GLU A 61 11.47 11.79 -0.46
CA GLU A 61 12.48 12.67 -1.05
C GLU A 61 12.03 13.19 -2.41
N TRP A 62 11.57 12.28 -3.29
CA TRP A 62 10.99 12.68 -4.57
C TRP A 62 9.82 13.67 -4.37
N ASN A 63 8.86 13.37 -3.48
CA ASN A 63 7.70 14.22 -3.26
C ASN A 63 8.10 15.62 -2.73
N LYS A 64 9.16 15.72 -1.91
CA LYS A 64 9.71 17.01 -1.45
C LYS A 64 10.26 17.87 -2.59
N SER A 65 10.74 17.25 -3.67
CA SER A 65 11.26 17.96 -4.84
C SER A 65 10.15 18.51 -5.77
N GLN A 66 8.89 18.04 -5.59
CA GLN A 66 7.78 18.46 -6.42
C GLN A 66 7.26 19.85 -6.03
N MET A 67 6.87 20.65 -7.02
CA MET A 67 6.22 21.96 -6.77
C MET A 67 4.85 21.80 -6.10
N ASN A 68 4.08 20.81 -6.54
CA ASN A 68 2.75 20.49 -6.01
C ASN A 68 2.81 19.12 -5.33
N ARG A 69 3.08 19.12 -4.03
CA ARG A 69 3.29 17.91 -3.23
C ARG A 69 1.99 17.19 -2.92
N GLY A 70 1.96 15.89 -3.16
CA GLY A 70 0.92 15.01 -2.65
C GLY A 70 1.22 14.51 -1.23
N ILE A 71 0.48 13.52 -0.82
CA ILE A 71 0.63 12.88 0.50
C ILE A 71 1.23 11.49 0.29
N ILE A 72 2.29 11.22 1.02
CA ILE A 72 2.86 9.87 1.15
C ILE A 72 2.35 9.28 2.47
N LEU A 73 1.82 8.08 2.41
CA LEU A 73 1.47 7.26 3.58
C LEU A 73 2.43 6.08 3.66
N ASP A 74 2.85 5.76 4.86
CA ASP A 74 3.58 4.54 5.20
C ASP A 74 2.62 3.39 5.52
N SER A 75 3.15 2.25 5.93
CA SER A 75 2.39 1.03 6.23
C SER A 75 1.44 1.15 7.44
N ASN A 76 1.40 2.28 8.14
CA ASN A 76 0.44 2.57 9.22
C ASN A 76 -0.75 3.41 8.73
N GLY A 77 -0.64 4.00 7.55
CA GLY A 77 -1.70 4.82 6.96
C GLY A 77 -2.79 3.96 6.30
N GLY A 78 -3.99 3.94 6.90
CA GLY A 78 -5.15 3.24 6.32
C GLY A 78 -5.95 4.11 5.36
N VAL A 79 -6.48 3.50 4.29
CA VAL A 79 -7.42 4.12 3.35
C VAL A 79 -8.65 3.22 3.15
N THR A 80 -9.82 3.84 3.01
CA THR A 80 -11.05 3.16 2.64
C THR A 80 -11.21 3.21 1.12
N LEU A 81 -11.15 2.04 0.49
CA LEU A 81 -11.31 1.91 -0.96
C LEU A 81 -12.80 2.02 -1.37
N PRO A 82 -13.11 2.34 -2.65
CA PRO A 82 -14.49 2.39 -3.15
C PRO A 82 -15.33 1.13 -2.93
N ASN A 83 -14.72 -0.04 -2.80
CA ASN A 83 -15.39 -1.30 -2.46
C ASN A 83 -15.58 -1.52 -0.95
N ASN A 84 -15.35 -0.49 -0.12
CA ASN A 84 -15.40 -0.50 1.35
C ASN A 84 -14.31 -1.35 2.04
N ALA A 85 -13.33 -1.87 1.33
CA ALA A 85 -12.16 -2.43 1.98
C ALA A 85 -11.33 -1.31 2.64
N VAL A 86 -10.77 -1.59 3.82
CA VAL A 86 -9.78 -0.72 4.46
C VAL A 86 -8.43 -1.39 4.32
N ARG A 87 -7.49 -0.71 3.68
CA ARG A 87 -6.16 -1.22 3.37
C ARG A 87 -5.07 -0.28 3.86
N SER A 88 -3.94 -0.85 4.25
CA SER A 88 -2.72 -0.13 4.65
C SER A 88 -1.54 -0.64 3.83
N PRO A 89 -1.34 -0.10 2.61
CA PRO A 89 -0.21 -0.47 1.76
C PRO A 89 1.14 -0.17 2.43
N ASP A 90 2.20 -0.88 2.06
CA ASP A 90 3.53 -0.63 2.59
C ASP A 90 4.03 0.78 2.31
N ALA A 91 3.71 1.33 1.12
CA ALA A 91 3.82 2.76 0.84
C ALA A 91 2.77 3.17 -0.19
N SER A 92 2.29 4.41 -0.11
CA SER A 92 1.34 4.93 -1.10
C SER A 92 1.47 6.43 -1.30
N TYR A 93 1.00 6.90 -2.45
CA TYR A 93 0.94 8.31 -2.80
C TYR A 93 -0.47 8.69 -3.22
N ILE A 94 -0.98 9.77 -2.61
CA ILE A 94 -2.24 10.41 -2.95
C ILE A 94 -1.90 11.76 -3.58
N SER A 95 -2.35 12.00 -4.80
CA SER A 95 -2.12 13.27 -5.48
C SER A 95 -2.78 14.44 -4.75
N PRO A 96 -2.25 15.67 -4.89
CA PRO A 96 -2.89 16.87 -4.32
C PRO A 96 -4.33 17.03 -4.77
N GLU A 97 -4.62 16.64 -6.00
CA GLU A 97 -5.99 16.72 -6.55
C GLU A 97 -6.97 15.82 -5.78
N GLN A 98 -6.59 14.57 -5.50
CA GLN A 98 -7.42 13.65 -4.71
C GLN A 98 -7.49 14.09 -3.25
N TRP A 99 -6.34 14.42 -2.65
CA TRP A 99 -6.28 14.84 -1.25
C TRP A 99 -7.15 16.07 -0.96
N ASN A 100 -7.17 17.05 -1.85
CA ASN A 100 -7.95 18.27 -1.67
C ASN A 100 -9.47 18.07 -1.78
N LYS A 101 -9.94 16.96 -2.35
CA LYS A 101 -11.36 16.57 -2.39
C LYS A 101 -11.84 15.96 -1.06
N LEU A 102 -10.92 15.49 -0.21
CA LEU A 102 -11.26 14.86 1.05
C LEU A 102 -11.69 15.90 2.09
N SER A 103 -12.69 15.55 2.89
CA SER A 103 -13.10 16.34 4.04
C SER A 103 -12.01 16.37 5.12
N ALA A 104 -12.10 17.31 6.06
CA ALA A 104 -11.17 17.37 7.18
C ALA A 104 -11.26 16.13 8.09
N ASP A 105 -12.44 15.51 8.17
CA ASP A 105 -12.64 14.30 8.97
C ASP A 105 -12.08 13.07 8.25
N ASP A 106 -12.25 12.95 6.92
CA ASP A 106 -11.62 11.88 6.14
C ASP A 106 -10.10 11.88 6.31
N ARG A 107 -9.48 13.07 6.28
CA ARG A 107 -8.02 13.20 6.44
C ARG A 107 -7.50 12.76 7.81
N LYS A 108 -8.37 12.67 8.81
CA LYS A 108 -8.02 12.24 10.18
C LYS A 108 -8.30 10.78 10.47
N ARG A 109 -9.01 10.11 9.56
CA ARG A 109 -9.41 8.70 9.69
C ARG A 109 -8.85 7.88 8.54
N PHE A 110 -9.48 6.75 8.21
CA PHE A 110 -9.17 5.99 7.00
C PHE A 110 -9.83 6.67 5.80
N ALA A 111 -9.08 7.58 5.17
CA ALA A 111 -9.58 8.43 4.10
C ALA A 111 -10.26 7.62 2.98
N HIS A 112 -11.43 8.09 2.52
CA HIS A 112 -12.16 7.49 1.39
C HIS A 112 -11.48 7.83 0.06
N VAL A 113 -10.41 7.11 -0.24
CA VAL A 113 -9.61 7.33 -1.43
C VAL A 113 -8.87 6.05 -1.82
N CYS A 114 -8.79 5.75 -3.10
CA CYS A 114 -7.76 4.85 -3.60
C CYS A 114 -6.53 5.67 -3.98
N PRO A 115 -5.36 5.43 -3.39
CA PRO A 115 -4.14 6.16 -3.75
C PRO A 115 -3.83 6.05 -5.25
N ASP A 116 -3.25 7.11 -5.82
CA ASP A 116 -2.82 7.11 -7.23
C ASP A 116 -1.68 6.12 -7.48
N PHE A 117 -0.83 5.92 -6.46
CA PHE A 117 0.28 4.97 -6.52
C PHE A 117 0.37 4.17 -5.23
N ILE A 118 0.66 2.87 -5.36
CA ILE A 118 0.73 1.92 -4.25
C ILE A 118 1.96 1.02 -4.43
N ILE A 119 2.62 0.72 -3.31
CA ILE A 119 3.66 -0.30 -3.21
C ILE A 119 3.26 -1.33 -2.16
N GLU A 120 3.41 -2.61 -2.52
CA GLU A 120 3.40 -3.75 -1.59
C GLU A 120 4.73 -4.50 -1.72
N LEU A 121 5.35 -4.81 -0.60
CA LEU A 121 6.59 -5.57 -0.51
C LEU A 121 6.32 -6.97 0.01
N LEU A 122 6.60 -7.98 -0.80
CA LEU A 122 6.46 -9.38 -0.42
C LEU A 122 7.45 -9.73 0.70
N SER A 123 6.96 -10.04 1.89
CA SER A 123 7.76 -10.55 3.00
C SER A 123 7.98 -12.07 2.89
N GLU A 124 8.85 -12.63 3.73
CA GLU A 124 9.11 -14.07 3.74
C GLU A 124 7.87 -14.91 4.08
N SER A 125 6.98 -14.38 4.92
CA SER A 125 5.78 -15.07 5.38
C SER A 125 4.57 -14.90 4.45
N ASP A 126 4.67 -14.06 3.41
CA ASP A 126 3.57 -13.77 2.52
C ASP A 126 3.46 -14.76 1.36
N HIS A 127 2.25 -14.93 0.88
CA HIS A 127 1.97 -15.68 -0.33
C HIS A 127 1.80 -14.73 -1.52
N LEU A 128 2.61 -14.92 -2.55
CA LEU A 128 2.59 -14.09 -3.75
C LEU A 128 1.18 -13.95 -4.35
N THR A 129 0.42 -15.05 -4.41
CA THR A 129 -0.95 -15.05 -4.95
C THR A 129 -1.92 -14.18 -4.14
N THR A 130 -1.76 -14.11 -2.82
CA THR A 130 -2.57 -13.24 -1.95
C THR A 130 -2.28 -11.77 -2.24
N LEU A 131 -1.00 -11.40 -2.33
CA LEU A 131 -0.62 -10.03 -2.68
C LEU A 131 -1.04 -9.67 -4.11
N GLN A 132 -0.91 -10.60 -5.06
CA GLN A 132 -1.40 -10.36 -6.43
C GLN A 132 -2.90 -10.07 -6.44
N THR A 133 -3.72 -10.79 -5.66
CA THR A 133 -5.16 -10.51 -5.52
C THR A 133 -5.40 -9.13 -4.90
N LYS A 134 -4.62 -8.74 -3.89
CA LYS A 134 -4.68 -7.40 -3.27
C LYS A 134 -4.30 -6.30 -4.28
N MET A 135 -3.29 -6.53 -5.12
CA MET A 135 -2.93 -5.60 -6.20
C MET A 135 -4.06 -5.42 -7.22
N GLU A 136 -4.73 -6.51 -7.62
CA GLU A 136 -5.91 -6.42 -8.50
C GLU A 136 -7.05 -5.62 -7.83
N GLU A 137 -7.28 -5.81 -6.54
CA GLU A 137 -8.26 -5.02 -5.80
C GLU A 137 -7.94 -3.53 -5.88
N TYR A 138 -6.69 -3.11 -5.67
CA TYR A 138 -6.29 -1.70 -5.83
C TYR A 138 -6.56 -1.17 -7.24
N MET A 139 -6.17 -1.92 -8.27
CA MET A 139 -6.40 -1.50 -9.66
C MET A 139 -7.88 -1.37 -9.98
N GLN A 140 -8.72 -2.30 -9.53
CA GLN A 140 -10.18 -2.25 -9.70
C GLN A 140 -10.84 -1.07 -8.96
N ASN A 141 -10.21 -0.60 -7.88
CA ASN A 141 -10.68 0.54 -7.10
C ASN A 141 -10.10 1.89 -7.56
N GLY A 142 -9.37 1.92 -8.67
CA GLY A 142 -8.95 3.16 -9.33
C GLY A 142 -7.50 3.57 -9.09
N CYS A 143 -6.66 2.71 -8.50
CA CYS A 143 -5.22 2.93 -8.48
C CYS A 143 -4.69 3.07 -9.91
N ARG A 144 -3.78 4.03 -10.13
CA ARG A 144 -3.28 4.33 -11.48
C ARG A 144 -2.00 3.55 -11.81
N LEU A 145 -1.17 3.35 -10.79
CA LEU A 145 0.09 2.61 -10.89
C LEU A 145 0.33 1.89 -9.57
N ALA A 146 0.69 0.61 -9.63
CA ALA A 146 1.05 -0.10 -8.41
C ALA A 146 2.23 -1.06 -8.63
N TRP A 147 3.07 -1.21 -7.63
CA TRP A 147 4.26 -2.05 -7.65
C TRP A 147 4.16 -3.14 -6.59
N LEU A 148 4.27 -4.39 -7.02
CA LEU A 148 4.47 -5.54 -6.15
C LEU A 148 5.95 -5.94 -6.21
N ILE A 149 6.68 -5.63 -5.15
CA ILE A 149 8.11 -5.89 -5.04
C ILE A 149 8.29 -7.32 -4.51
N ASN A 150 9.01 -8.14 -5.26
CA ASN A 150 9.30 -9.54 -4.93
C ASN A 150 10.80 -9.76 -4.74
N PRO A 151 11.33 -9.67 -3.52
CA PRO A 151 12.76 -9.86 -3.25
C PRO A 151 13.25 -11.27 -3.60
N LYS A 152 12.41 -12.29 -3.46
CA LYS A 152 12.79 -13.69 -3.76
C LYS A 152 13.19 -13.89 -5.22
N ASN A 153 12.49 -13.21 -6.13
CA ASN A 153 12.77 -13.28 -7.57
C ASN A 153 13.62 -12.10 -8.05
N ARG A 154 13.97 -11.14 -7.18
CA ARG A 154 14.64 -9.89 -7.52
C ARG A 154 13.95 -9.15 -8.69
N GLU A 155 12.62 -9.03 -8.60
CA GLU A 155 11.78 -8.39 -9.60
C GLU A 155 10.68 -7.55 -8.97
N THR A 156 10.17 -6.57 -9.72
CA THR A 156 8.98 -5.80 -9.39
C THR A 156 7.93 -6.04 -10.46
N ILE A 157 6.74 -6.45 -10.05
CA ILE A 157 5.58 -6.57 -10.93
C ILE A 157 4.84 -5.22 -10.92
N ILE A 158 4.80 -4.57 -12.07
CA ILE A 158 4.12 -3.30 -12.29
C ILE A 158 2.69 -3.57 -12.73
N TYR A 159 1.72 -2.94 -12.08
CA TYR A 159 0.30 -2.94 -12.46
C TYR A 159 -0.07 -1.53 -12.90
N ARG A 160 -0.71 -1.41 -14.08
CA ARG A 160 -1.12 -0.12 -14.66
C ARG A 160 -2.62 -0.05 -14.84
N GLN A 161 -3.17 1.13 -14.75
CA GLN A 161 -4.61 1.39 -14.89
C GLN A 161 -5.22 0.86 -16.20
N ASN A 162 -4.44 0.76 -17.27
CA ASN A 162 -4.88 0.19 -18.55
C ASN A 162 -4.94 -1.35 -18.56
N GLY A 163 -4.71 -2.00 -17.41
CA GLY A 163 -4.71 -3.46 -17.26
C GLY A 163 -3.40 -4.14 -17.66
N THR A 164 -2.40 -3.42 -18.14
CA THR A 164 -1.11 -4.03 -18.49
C THR A 164 -0.27 -4.31 -17.25
N LYS A 165 0.49 -5.42 -17.30
CA LYS A 165 1.46 -5.80 -16.28
C LYS A 165 2.83 -6.02 -16.91
N ALA A 166 3.88 -5.74 -16.18
CA ALA A 166 5.26 -6.05 -16.57
C ALA A 166 6.08 -6.44 -15.34
N ALA A 167 6.98 -7.39 -15.49
CA ALA A 167 7.98 -7.70 -14.48
C ALA A 167 9.31 -7.04 -14.89
N ILE A 168 9.92 -6.31 -13.96
CA ILE A 168 11.17 -5.59 -14.15
C ILE A 168 12.17 -6.09 -13.11
N SER A 169 13.39 -6.45 -13.57
CA SER A 169 14.47 -6.86 -12.67
C SER A 169 14.90 -5.71 -11.75
N PHE A 170 15.36 -6.03 -10.55
CA PHE A 170 15.95 -5.07 -9.61
C PHE A 170 17.17 -4.34 -10.17
N ASP A 171 17.85 -4.94 -11.15
CA ASP A 171 19.03 -4.35 -11.80
C ASP A 171 18.69 -3.32 -12.90
N SER A 172 17.39 -3.10 -13.13
CA SER A 172 16.90 -2.10 -14.08
C SER A 172 16.21 -0.95 -13.34
N PRO A 173 16.45 0.32 -13.74
CA PRO A 173 15.76 1.45 -13.15
C PRO A 173 14.25 1.33 -13.32
N LEU A 174 13.52 1.52 -12.23
CA LEU A 174 12.06 1.51 -12.23
C LEU A 174 11.55 2.95 -12.16
N SER A 175 10.64 3.28 -13.08
CA SER A 175 10.08 4.62 -13.21
C SER A 175 8.67 4.70 -12.63
N GLY A 176 8.36 5.80 -11.95
CA GLY A 176 7.00 6.15 -11.52
C GLY A 176 6.07 6.58 -12.66
N GLU A 177 6.53 6.49 -13.89
CA GLU A 177 5.79 6.81 -15.12
C GLU A 177 5.13 8.20 -15.08
N GLY A 178 3.96 8.35 -15.68
CA GLY A 178 3.20 9.60 -15.64
C GLY A 178 2.46 9.85 -14.32
N VAL A 179 2.47 8.89 -13.39
CA VAL A 179 1.82 9.03 -12.07
C VAL A 179 2.73 9.73 -11.08
N LEU A 180 4.01 9.33 -11.04
CA LEU A 180 5.06 9.95 -10.24
C LEU A 180 6.13 10.53 -11.17
N SER A 181 5.81 11.61 -11.86
CA SER A 181 6.69 12.19 -12.88
C SER A 181 8.09 12.47 -12.32
N GLY A 182 9.11 11.93 -12.99
CA GLY A 182 10.51 12.07 -12.58
C GLY A 182 10.96 11.20 -11.43
N PHE A 183 10.07 10.39 -10.83
CA PHE A 183 10.48 9.39 -9.85
C PHE A 183 11.15 8.21 -10.54
N THR A 184 12.33 7.86 -10.06
CA THR A 184 13.08 6.67 -10.52
C THR A 184 13.79 6.06 -9.33
N ILE A 185 13.80 4.73 -9.24
CA ILE A 185 14.46 3.97 -8.18
C ILE A 185 15.15 2.74 -8.77
N LEU A 186 16.30 2.38 -8.22
CA LEU A 186 17.05 1.18 -8.59
C LEU A 186 17.06 0.23 -7.39
N PHE A 187 16.29 -0.84 -7.46
CA PHE A 187 16.11 -1.73 -6.31
C PHE A 187 17.36 -2.54 -5.96
N SER A 188 18.28 -2.78 -6.91
CA SER A 188 19.57 -3.41 -6.59
C SER A 188 20.43 -2.60 -5.61
N GLU A 189 20.18 -1.29 -5.47
CA GLU A 189 20.86 -0.44 -4.45
C GLU A 189 20.24 -0.58 -3.06
N ILE A 190 18.97 -1.01 -2.98
CA ILE A 190 18.24 -1.22 -1.71
C ILE A 190 18.35 -2.65 -1.25
N PHE A 191 18.13 -3.61 -2.15
CA PHE A 191 18.21 -5.05 -1.88
C PHE A 191 19.63 -5.57 -2.13
N THR A 192 20.50 -5.41 -1.16
CA THR A 192 21.93 -5.74 -1.21
C THR A 192 22.23 -7.06 -0.50
N GLU A 193 23.52 -7.48 -0.48
CA GLU A 193 23.97 -8.70 0.24
C GLU A 193 23.86 -8.60 1.78
N LEU A 194 23.34 -7.50 2.31
CA LEU A 194 23.05 -7.35 3.74
C LEU A 194 21.72 -7.99 4.15
N ASP A 195 21.01 -8.56 3.20
CA ASP A 195 19.65 -9.12 3.36
C ASP A 195 19.69 -10.58 3.82
#